data_c7354303d94b01f79dffa64c98c5d8ce
#
_entry.id   c7354303d94b01f79dffa64c98c5d8ce
#
_cell.length_a   1.000
_cell.length_b   1.000
_cell.length_c   1.000
_cell.angle_alpha   90.00
_cell.angle_beta   90.00
_cell.angle_gamma   90.00
#
_symmetry.space_group_name_H-M   'P 1'
#
loop_
_entity.id
_entity.type
_entity.pdbx_description
1 polymer ?
#
loop_
_entity_poly.entity_id
_entity_poly.type
_entity_poly.pdbx_seq_one_letter_code
_entity_poly.pdbx_strand_id
1 'polypeptide(L)'
;MKLVIIAGPPSAGKTSLTKQIVKRFKDEIKIAFLKIDVVKAFEDIELRKEFGILTRKIYSGDLCPDHAGVMVLGDAVEWAEANSADLLIVESAGLCLRCSPYLNQGLGIIVLSSISGIHAPEKMGAMVSLADIAVITKIDLVSQAEREVMIQKIREVHTQIILMETNALQGNSLNRLYDLIRESPGIDKDNLFLKGNPPLGTCTICVGKKEIGWKHHFGVIQK
;
A
#
# COMPACT_ATOMS: atom_id res chain seq x y z
N MET A 1 1.27 -17.28 3.86
CA MET A 1 0.40 -16.08 3.85
C MET A 1 0.74 -15.21 2.65
N LYS A 2 -0.24 -14.53 2.03
CA LYS A 2 -0.04 -13.54 0.97
C LYS A 2 0.09 -12.14 1.57
N LEU A 3 0.74 -11.21 0.85
CA LEU A 3 0.94 -9.83 1.28
C LEU A 3 0.53 -8.85 0.18
N VAL A 4 -0.25 -7.85 0.54
CA VAL A 4 -0.61 -6.71 -0.31
C VAL A 4 -0.28 -5.42 0.43
N ILE A 5 0.51 -4.55 -0.18
CA ILE A 5 0.87 -3.24 0.37
C ILE A 5 0.24 -2.16 -0.52
N ILE A 6 -0.64 -1.37 0.06
CA ILE A 6 -1.38 -0.29 -0.61
C ILE A 6 -0.79 1.04 -0.17
N ALA A 7 -0.28 1.80 -1.11
CA ALA A 7 0.27 3.14 -0.89
C ALA A 7 -0.38 4.16 -1.83
N GLY A 8 -0.13 5.42 -1.60
CA GLY A 8 -0.63 6.52 -2.42
C GLY A 8 -0.96 7.75 -1.58
N PRO A 9 -1.14 8.92 -2.21
CA PRO A 9 -1.40 10.16 -1.51
C PRO A 9 -2.70 10.11 -0.68
N PRO A 10 -2.85 11.04 0.27
CA PRO A 10 -4.12 11.22 0.99
C PRO A 10 -5.28 11.39 0.02
N SER A 11 -6.45 10.89 0.41
CA SER A 11 -7.67 10.96 -0.39
C SER A 11 -7.62 10.31 -1.78
N ALA A 12 -6.59 9.52 -2.08
CA ALA A 12 -6.51 8.77 -3.35
C ALA A 12 -7.52 7.63 -3.45
N GLY A 13 -8.17 7.24 -2.35
CA GLY A 13 -9.14 6.13 -2.35
C GLY A 13 -8.56 4.79 -1.89
N LYS A 14 -7.42 4.81 -1.20
CA LYS A 14 -6.79 3.60 -0.63
C LYS A 14 -7.76 2.77 0.20
N THR A 15 -8.37 3.39 1.20
CA THR A 15 -9.32 2.72 2.11
C THR A 15 -10.55 2.19 1.37
N SER A 16 -11.06 2.91 0.36
CA SER A 16 -12.16 2.41 -0.48
C SER A 16 -11.74 1.16 -1.26
N LEU A 17 -10.54 1.17 -1.84
CA LEU A 17 -9.98 -0.01 -2.51
C LEU A 17 -9.79 -1.18 -1.54
N THR A 18 -9.23 -0.90 -0.36
CA THR A 18 -9.07 -1.90 0.72
C THR A 18 -10.42 -2.55 1.09
N LYS A 19 -11.47 -1.74 1.26
CA LYS A 19 -12.82 -2.25 1.55
C LYS A 19 -13.34 -3.17 0.44
N GLN A 20 -13.09 -2.86 -0.84
CA GLN A 20 -13.48 -3.73 -1.95
C GLN A 20 -12.71 -5.07 -1.94
N ILE A 21 -11.41 -5.03 -1.67
CA ILE A 21 -10.60 -6.26 -1.55
C ILE A 21 -11.11 -7.11 -0.37
N VAL A 22 -11.32 -6.49 0.79
CA VAL A 22 -11.84 -7.20 1.97
C VAL A 22 -13.22 -7.79 1.69
N LYS A 23 -14.13 -7.02 1.12
CA LYS A 23 -15.48 -7.48 0.75
C LYS A 23 -15.44 -8.68 -0.19
N ARG A 24 -14.48 -8.70 -1.11
CA ARG A 24 -14.34 -9.79 -2.08
C ARG A 24 -13.84 -11.09 -1.45
N PHE A 25 -12.92 -11.00 -0.49
CA PHE A 25 -12.20 -12.18 0.00
C PHE A 25 -12.59 -12.64 1.41
N LYS A 26 -13.27 -11.83 2.22
CA LYS A 26 -13.55 -12.11 3.65
C LYS A 26 -14.29 -13.42 3.93
N ASP A 27 -15.06 -13.91 2.97
CA ASP A 27 -15.83 -15.15 3.10
C ASP A 27 -15.06 -16.38 2.55
N GLU A 28 -13.91 -16.15 1.89
CA GLU A 28 -13.07 -17.20 1.28
C GLU A 28 -11.80 -17.47 2.11
N ILE A 29 -11.18 -16.42 2.66
CA ILE A 29 -9.89 -16.50 3.35
C ILE A 29 -9.86 -15.58 4.57
N LYS A 30 -8.99 -15.89 5.52
CA LYS A 30 -8.79 -15.08 6.72
C LYS A 30 -7.89 -13.88 6.44
N ILE A 31 -8.40 -12.68 6.65
CA ILE A 31 -7.73 -11.43 6.35
C ILE A 31 -7.25 -10.75 7.62
N ALA A 32 -6.00 -10.27 7.60
CA ALA A 32 -5.45 -9.31 8.55
C ALA A 32 -5.23 -7.96 7.85
N PHE A 33 -5.53 -6.88 8.52
CA PHE A 33 -5.34 -5.52 8.03
C PHE A 33 -4.47 -4.71 8.98
N LEU A 34 -3.45 -4.06 8.45
CA LEU A 34 -2.62 -3.09 9.16
C LEU A 34 -2.75 -1.71 8.53
N LYS A 35 -3.14 -0.73 9.34
CA LYS A 35 -3.08 0.70 8.96
C LYS A 35 -1.84 1.34 9.56
N ILE A 36 -1.06 2.02 8.73
CA ILE A 36 0.07 2.86 9.16
C ILE A 36 -0.27 4.32 8.80
N ASP A 37 -0.39 5.18 9.80
CA ASP A 37 -0.75 6.58 9.56
C ASP A 37 0.01 7.54 10.49
N VAL A 38 0.00 8.82 10.17
CA VAL A 38 0.62 9.91 10.95
C VAL A 38 -0.31 10.38 12.05
N VAL A 39 -1.60 10.46 11.75
CA VAL A 39 -2.65 10.98 12.62
C VAL A 39 -3.66 9.90 13.01
N LYS A 40 -4.54 10.24 13.94
CA LYS A 40 -5.64 9.35 14.31
C LYS A 40 -6.49 9.01 13.08
N ALA A 41 -6.52 7.75 12.76
CA ALA A 41 -7.32 7.15 11.71
C ALA A 41 -8.29 6.17 12.34
N PHE A 42 -9.45 5.95 11.73
CA PHE A 42 -10.51 5.09 12.26
C PHE A 42 -10.85 3.92 11.33
N GLU A 43 -10.17 3.81 10.22
CA GLU A 43 -10.43 2.81 9.18
C GLU A 43 -10.26 1.37 9.69
N ASP A 44 -9.36 1.14 10.63
CA ASP A 44 -9.19 -0.15 11.29
C ASP A 44 -10.44 -0.55 12.09
N ILE A 45 -11.04 0.41 12.80
CA ILE A 45 -12.28 0.20 13.55
C ILE A 45 -13.45 -0.03 12.61
N GLU A 46 -13.54 0.75 11.54
CA GLU A 46 -14.58 0.59 10.51
C GLU A 46 -14.52 -0.78 9.86
N LEU A 47 -13.34 -1.21 9.37
CA LEU A 47 -13.14 -2.51 8.75
C LEU A 47 -13.45 -3.67 9.71
N ARG A 48 -13.06 -3.54 10.97
CA ARG A 48 -13.40 -4.55 12.01
C ARG A 48 -14.91 -4.64 12.23
N LYS A 49 -15.59 -3.50 12.33
CA LYS A 49 -17.05 -3.46 12.57
C LYS A 49 -17.84 -3.95 11.34
N GLU A 50 -17.42 -3.55 10.14
CA GLU A 50 -18.13 -3.83 8.92
C GLU A 50 -17.91 -5.27 8.42
N PHE A 51 -16.70 -5.81 8.57
CA PHE A 51 -16.31 -7.08 7.96
C PHE A 51 -15.86 -8.16 8.95
N GLY A 52 -15.69 -7.84 10.24
CA GLY A 52 -15.25 -8.81 11.24
C GLY A 52 -13.80 -9.30 11.09
N ILE A 53 -12.97 -8.62 10.32
CA ILE A 53 -11.58 -9.03 10.07
C ILE A 53 -10.63 -8.61 11.21
N LEU A 54 -9.46 -9.24 11.26
CA LEU A 54 -8.38 -8.85 12.16
C LEU A 54 -7.80 -7.50 11.72
N THR A 55 -7.70 -6.55 12.65
CA THR A 55 -7.15 -5.23 12.33
C THR A 55 -6.16 -4.76 13.38
N ARG A 56 -5.12 -4.09 12.93
CA ARG A 56 -4.18 -3.32 13.75
C ARG A 56 -3.94 -1.95 13.13
N LYS A 57 -3.50 -1.03 13.97
CA LYS A 57 -3.13 0.32 13.56
C LYS A 57 -1.85 0.74 14.26
N ILE A 58 -1.02 1.48 13.56
CA ILE A 58 0.23 2.02 14.04
C ILE A 58 0.29 3.49 13.66
N TYR A 59 0.69 4.31 14.62
CA TYR A 59 0.96 5.73 14.41
C TYR A 59 2.45 5.96 14.31
N SER A 60 2.86 6.66 13.27
CA SER A 60 4.26 7.04 13.09
C SER A 60 4.72 8.11 14.10
N GLY A 61 3.78 8.86 14.69
CA GLY A 61 4.13 9.96 15.56
C GLY A 61 5.01 10.97 14.84
N ASP A 62 6.17 11.26 15.41
CA ASP A 62 7.15 12.20 14.84
C ASP A 62 8.01 11.56 13.73
N LEU A 63 7.85 10.27 13.47
CA LEU A 63 8.56 9.58 12.39
C LEU A 63 7.85 9.76 11.04
N CYS A 64 8.62 9.71 9.97
CA CYS A 64 8.06 9.50 8.64
C CYS A 64 7.25 8.19 8.63
N PRO A 65 6.01 8.18 8.12
CA PRO A 65 5.15 6.99 8.15
C PRO A 65 5.72 5.82 7.33
N ASP A 66 6.46 6.09 6.27
CA ASP A 66 7.12 5.03 5.51
C ASP A 66 8.28 4.41 6.32
N HIS A 67 9.02 5.21 7.09
CA HIS A 67 10.02 4.70 8.02
C HIS A 67 9.38 3.87 9.15
N ALA A 68 8.29 4.37 9.73
CA ALA A 68 7.51 3.61 10.71
C ALA A 68 7.05 2.26 10.13
N GLY A 69 6.60 2.26 8.86
CA GLY A 69 6.25 1.06 8.13
C GLY A 69 7.41 0.05 8.08
N VAL A 70 8.58 0.50 7.65
CA VAL A 70 9.77 -0.37 7.58
C VAL A 70 10.10 -1.00 8.93
N MET A 71 9.94 -0.26 10.02
CA MET A 71 10.21 -0.76 11.37
C MET A 71 9.23 -1.85 11.82
N VAL A 72 7.97 -1.79 11.39
CA VAL A 72 6.89 -2.64 11.93
C VAL A 72 6.40 -3.73 10.98
N LEU A 73 6.81 -3.73 9.73
CA LEU A 73 6.33 -4.71 8.76
C LEU A 73 6.69 -6.15 9.15
N GLY A 74 7.86 -6.38 9.73
CA GLY A 74 8.23 -7.69 10.26
C GLY A 74 7.28 -8.16 11.35
N ASP A 75 7.06 -7.34 12.38
CA ASP A 75 6.12 -7.62 13.48
C ASP A 75 4.68 -7.82 12.96
N ALA A 76 4.31 -7.09 11.90
CA ALA A 76 2.98 -7.22 11.29
C ALA A 76 2.79 -8.56 10.59
N VAL A 77 3.81 -9.03 9.90
CA VAL A 77 3.82 -10.36 9.26
C VAL A 77 3.72 -11.45 10.33
N GLU A 78 4.55 -11.39 11.37
CA GLU A 78 4.52 -12.34 12.49
C GLU A 78 3.14 -12.35 13.19
N TRP A 79 2.57 -11.18 13.42
CA TRP A 79 1.24 -11.07 14.02
C TRP A 79 0.15 -11.68 13.14
N ALA A 80 0.17 -11.44 11.84
CA ALA A 80 -0.81 -11.99 10.93
C ALA A 80 -0.70 -13.52 10.84
N GLU A 81 0.52 -14.07 10.77
CA GLU A 81 0.78 -15.52 10.79
C GLU A 81 0.34 -16.18 12.10
N ALA A 82 0.67 -15.57 13.25
CA ALA A 82 0.25 -16.07 14.56
C ALA A 82 -1.28 -16.12 14.72
N ASN A 83 -2.00 -15.32 13.97
CA ASN A 83 -3.46 -15.35 13.89
C ASN A 83 -3.98 -16.18 12.71
N SER A 84 -3.12 -16.95 12.02
CA SER A 84 -3.50 -17.80 10.88
C SER A 84 -4.19 -17.01 9.76
N ALA A 85 -3.73 -15.80 9.46
CA ALA A 85 -4.22 -15.04 8.33
C ALA A 85 -3.66 -15.60 7.02
N ASP A 86 -4.49 -15.69 5.99
CA ASP A 86 -4.12 -16.11 4.64
C ASP A 86 -3.63 -14.91 3.80
N LEU A 87 -4.14 -13.71 4.12
CA LEU A 87 -3.82 -12.46 3.46
C LEU A 87 -3.57 -11.35 4.49
N LEU A 88 -2.40 -10.72 4.43
CA LEU A 88 -2.12 -9.46 5.12
C LEU A 88 -2.24 -8.29 4.14
N ILE A 89 -3.10 -7.34 4.44
CA ILE A 89 -3.22 -6.06 3.73
C ILE A 89 -2.60 -4.98 4.60
N VAL A 90 -1.62 -4.27 4.07
CA VAL A 90 -0.99 -3.11 4.73
C VAL A 90 -1.37 -1.84 3.96
N GLU A 91 -2.01 -0.90 4.62
CA GLU A 91 -2.30 0.41 4.06
C GLU A 91 -1.35 1.45 4.67
N SER A 92 -0.42 1.95 3.84
CA SER A 92 0.53 3.00 4.21
C SER A 92 -0.08 4.40 4.00
N ALA A 93 0.36 5.37 4.79
CA ALA A 93 -0.02 6.77 4.63
C ALA A 93 0.42 7.34 3.26
N GLY A 94 1.54 6.85 2.71
CA GLY A 94 2.00 7.21 1.36
C GLY A 94 2.36 8.69 1.23
N LEU A 95 3.01 9.27 2.21
CA LEU A 95 3.35 10.69 2.24
C LEU A 95 4.76 11.01 1.76
N CYS A 96 5.67 10.04 1.77
CA CYS A 96 7.03 10.27 1.33
C CYS A 96 7.16 10.11 -0.19
N LEU A 97 7.57 11.18 -0.86
CA LEU A 97 7.77 11.18 -2.31
C LEU A 97 9.08 10.50 -2.74
N ARG A 98 9.93 10.11 -1.80
CA ARG A 98 11.28 9.58 -2.06
C ARG A 98 11.43 8.10 -1.68
N CYS A 99 10.51 7.57 -0.87
CA CYS A 99 10.52 6.19 -0.42
C CYS A 99 9.34 5.41 -1.01
N SER A 100 9.43 4.11 -0.91
CA SER A 100 8.36 3.19 -1.25
C SER A 100 8.22 2.18 -0.12
N PRO A 101 7.01 1.88 0.33
CA PRO A 101 6.79 0.90 1.40
C PRO A 101 6.80 -0.54 0.90
N TYR A 102 7.01 -0.78 -0.40
CA TYR A 102 6.90 -2.11 -0.97
C TYR A 102 8.09 -2.99 -0.62
N LEU A 103 7.79 -4.28 -0.40
CA LEU A 103 8.78 -5.30 -0.15
C LEU A 103 9.13 -6.07 -1.43
N ASN A 104 10.22 -6.80 -1.38
CA ASN A 104 10.68 -7.68 -2.45
C ASN A 104 9.70 -8.82 -2.77
N GLN A 105 8.80 -9.12 -1.85
CA GLN A 105 7.74 -10.12 -1.97
C GLN A 105 6.37 -9.50 -1.69
N GLY A 106 5.31 -10.14 -2.19
CA GLY A 106 3.96 -9.61 -2.14
C GLY A 106 3.66 -8.64 -3.28
N LEU A 107 2.46 -8.06 -3.29
CA LEU A 107 2.01 -7.12 -4.30
C LEU A 107 2.06 -5.69 -3.77
N GLY A 108 2.79 -4.82 -4.44
CA GLY A 108 2.82 -3.38 -4.21
C GLY A 108 1.81 -2.66 -5.10
N ILE A 109 0.85 -1.99 -4.49
CA ILE A 109 -0.22 -1.27 -5.19
C ILE A 109 -0.10 0.23 -4.90
N ILE A 110 0.11 1.03 -5.94
CA ILE A 110 -0.06 2.48 -5.87
C ILE A 110 -1.49 2.86 -6.24
N VAL A 111 -2.14 3.64 -5.38
CA VAL A 111 -3.46 4.21 -5.65
C VAL A 111 -3.32 5.67 -5.97
N LEU A 112 -3.77 6.08 -7.15
CA LEU A 112 -3.75 7.44 -7.64
C LEU A 112 -5.17 7.89 -7.96
N SER A 113 -5.51 9.11 -7.54
CA SER A 113 -6.80 9.69 -7.91
C SER A 113 -6.69 10.39 -9.27
N SER A 114 -7.63 10.17 -10.18
CA SER A 114 -7.67 10.85 -11.47
C SER A 114 -7.73 12.39 -11.37
N ILE A 115 -8.22 12.89 -10.24
CA ILE A 115 -8.31 14.35 -9.96
C ILE A 115 -7.06 14.92 -9.26
N SER A 116 -6.01 14.13 -9.03
CA SER A 116 -4.79 14.61 -8.36
C SER A 116 -3.85 15.43 -9.26
N GLY A 117 -4.21 15.60 -10.51
CA GLY A 117 -3.45 16.34 -11.53
C GLY A 117 -2.42 15.48 -12.26
N ILE A 118 -2.11 15.89 -13.48
CA ILE A 118 -1.27 15.12 -14.44
C ILE A 118 0.16 14.90 -13.99
N HIS A 119 0.68 15.73 -13.09
CA HIS A 119 2.04 15.61 -12.54
C HIS A 119 2.13 14.73 -11.27
N ALA A 120 1.01 14.19 -10.79
CA ALA A 120 1.00 13.36 -9.60
C ALA A 120 1.86 12.09 -9.74
N PRO A 121 1.85 11.35 -10.85
CA PRO A 121 2.69 10.16 -11.01
C PRO A 121 4.19 10.46 -10.90
N GLU A 122 4.65 11.53 -11.54
CA GLU A 122 6.04 11.96 -11.51
C GLU A 122 6.47 12.37 -10.08
N LYS A 123 5.62 13.13 -9.39
CA LYS A 123 5.88 13.56 -8.00
C LYS A 123 5.95 12.39 -7.03
N MET A 124 5.16 11.34 -7.26
CA MET A 124 5.17 10.13 -6.42
C MET A 124 6.37 9.21 -6.68
N GLY A 125 7.17 9.46 -7.70
CA GLY A 125 8.48 8.88 -7.97
C GLY A 125 8.62 7.41 -7.60
N ALA A 126 9.30 7.15 -6.48
CA ALA A 126 9.61 5.80 -6.00
C ALA A 126 8.35 4.93 -5.76
N MET A 127 7.24 5.51 -5.32
CA MET A 127 6.01 4.74 -5.10
C MET A 127 5.39 4.26 -6.41
N VAL A 128 5.52 5.00 -7.51
CA VAL A 128 5.05 4.56 -8.84
C VAL A 128 6.05 3.62 -9.48
N SER A 129 7.34 3.95 -9.45
CA SER A 129 8.37 3.17 -10.16
C SER A 129 8.60 1.77 -9.57
N LEU A 130 8.26 1.56 -8.30
CA LEU A 130 8.44 0.29 -7.60
C LEU A 130 7.13 -0.48 -7.36
N ALA A 131 5.98 0.09 -7.70
CA ALA A 131 4.70 -0.61 -7.60
C ALA A 131 4.58 -1.69 -8.68
N ASP A 132 3.86 -2.76 -8.36
CA ASP A 132 3.50 -3.80 -9.35
C ASP A 132 2.23 -3.40 -10.11
N ILE A 133 1.32 -2.70 -9.40
CA ILE A 133 0.02 -2.31 -9.91
C ILE A 133 -0.23 -0.83 -9.61
N ALA A 134 -0.73 -0.08 -10.57
CA ALA A 134 -1.31 1.24 -10.36
C ALA A 134 -2.83 1.19 -10.53
N VAL A 135 -3.55 1.60 -9.49
CA VAL A 135 -5.00 1.71 -9.51
C VAL A 135 -5.39 3.18 -9.58
N ILE A 136 -5.98 3.58 -10.69
CA ILE A 136 -6.52 4.94 -10.90
C ILE A 136 -7.97 4.94 -10.42
N THR A 137 -8.24 5.76 -9.41
CA THR A 137 -9.57 5.88 -8.79
C THR A 137 -10.29 7.14 -9.25
N LYS A 138 -11.59 7.25 -8.89
CA LYS A 138 -12.45 8.42 -9.19
C LYS A 138 -12.55 8.73 -10.68
N ILE A 139 -12.50 7.70 -11.51
CA ILE A 139 -12.53 7.82 -12.97
C ILE A 139 -13.85 8.41 -13.50
N ASP A 140 -14.88 8.38 -12.68
CA ASP A 140 -16.19 8.97 -12.94
C ASP A 140 -16.19 10.51 -12.84
N LEU A 141 -15.15 11.11 -12.28
CA LEU A 141 -15.04 12.56 -12.08
C LEU A 141 -14.26 13.29 -13.17
N VAL A 142 -13.72 12.56 -14.14
CA VAL A 142 -12.90 13.12 -15.22
C VAL A 142 -13.29 12.53 -16.58
N SER A 143 -12.94 13.23 -17.65
CA SER A 143 -13.15 12.75 -19.01
C SER A 143 -12.21 11.60 -19.37
N GLN A 144 -12.53 10.86 -20.42
CA GLN A 144 -11.67 9.82 -20.96
C GLN A 144 -10.28 10.38 -21.36
N ALA A 145 -10.26 11.56 -21.98
CA ALA A 145 -9.00 12.18 -22.41
C ALA A 145 -8.08 12.48 -21.23
N GLU A 146 -8.61 12.97 -20.11
CA GLU A 146 -7.83 13.21 -18.88
C GLU A 146 -7.29 11.91 -18.29
N ARG A 147 -8.08 10.82 -18.34
CA ARG A 147 -7.61 9.49 -17.91
C ARG A 147 -6.47 8.98 -18.76
N GLU A 148 -6.58 9.09 -20.08
CA GLU A 148 -5.52 8.68 -21.01
C GLU A 148 -4.22 9.45 -20.76
N VAL A 149 -4.30 10.75 -20.51
CA VAL A 149 -3.14 11.56 -20.12
C VAL A 149 -2.51 11.05 -18.82
N MET A 150 -3.34 10.75 -17.80
CA MET A 150 -2.87 10.23 -16.54
C MET A 150 -2.18 8.87 -16.70
N ILE A 151 -2.77 7.96 -17.50
CA ILE A 151 -2.19 6.66 -17.85
C ILE A 151 -0.83 6.83 -18.50
N GLN A 152 -0.72 7.74 -19.47
CA GLN A 152 0.54 8.01 -20.16
C GLN A 152 1.59 8.54 -19.17
N LYS A 153 1.22 9.43 -18.27
CA LYS A 153 2.13 9.96 -17.23
C LYS A 153 2.60 8.89 -16.25
N ILE A 154 1.77 7.93 -15.91
CA ILE A 154 2.19 6.76 -15.10
C ILE A 154 3.19 5.91 -15.89
N ARG A 155 2.96 5.66 -17.18
CA ARG A 155 3.85 4.88 -18.03
C ARG A 155 5.19 5.55 -18.29
N GLU A 156 5.26 6.87 -18.30
CA GLU A 156 6.52 7.61 -18.36
C GLU A 156 7.42 7.33 -17.14
N VAL A 157 6.82 7.07 -15.97
CA VAL A 157 7.55 6.73 -14.75
C VAL A 157 7.85 5.23 -14.66
N HIS A 158 6.89 4.38 -15.06
CA HIS A 158 7.01 2.93 -14.99
C HIS A 158 6.33 2.25 -16.19
N THR A 159 7.10 1.92 -17.21
CA THR A 159 6.61 1.39 -18.49
C THR A 159 5.87 0.05 -18.39
N GLN A 160 6.25 -0.81 -17.44
CA GLN A 160 5.74 -2.18 -17.28
C GLN A 160 4.65 -2.32 -16.22
N ILE A 161 4.24 -1.23 -15.58
CA ILE A 161 3.27 -1.28 -14.49
C ILE A 161 1.91 -1.79 -14.98
N ILE A 162 1.27 -2.65 -14.20
CA ILE A 162 -0.10 -3.09 -14.47
C ILE A 162 -1.06 -1.95 -14.08
N LEU A 163 -1.82 -1.45 -15.06
CA LEU A 163 -2.74 -0.34 -14.87
C LEU A 163 -4.18 -0.82 -14.75
N MET A 164 -4.90 -0.25 -13.79
CA MET A 164 -6.32 -0.48 -13.60
C MET A 164 -7.04 0.84 -13.31
N GLU A 165 -8.23 0.97 -13.85
CA GLU A 165 -9.12 2.12 -13.64
C GLU A 165 -10.37 1.66 -12.90
N THR A 166 -10.78 2.41 -11.88
CA THR A 166 -11.96 2.05 -11.09
C THR A 166 -12.66 3.26 -10.47
N ASN A 167 -13.95 3.12 -10.26
CA ASN A 167 -14.63 3.83 -9.18
C ASN A 167 -14.54 2.94 -7.92
N ALA A 168 -13.59 3.26 -7.04
CA ALA A 168 -13.30 2.43 -5.85
C ALA A 168 -14.49 2.35 -4.87
N LEU A 169 -15.41 3.29 -4.89
CA LEU A 169 -16.63 3.23 -4.07
C LEU A 169 -17.60 2.16 -4.58
N GLN A 170 -17.71 2.02 -5.88
CA GLN A 170 -18.59 1.03 -6.52
C GLN A 170 -17.90 -0.33 -6.71
N GLY A 171 -16.57 -0.36 -6.74
CA GLY A 171 -15.79 -1.58 -6.94
C GLY A 171 -15.80 -2.10 -8.37
N ASN A 172 -16.10 -1.24 -9.36
CA ASN A 172 -16.14 -1.63 -10.76
C ASN A 172 -14.74 -1.95 -11.30
N SER A 173 -14.64 -2.90 -12.24
CA SER A 173 -13.41 -3.25 -12.97
C SER A 173 -12.25 -3.77 -12.10
N LEU A 174 -12.52 -4.34 -10.93
CA LEU A 174 -11.49 -4.87 -10.02
C LEU A 174 -11.21 -6.38 -10.17
N ASN A 175 -11.88 -7.09 -11.08
CA ASN A 175 -11.71 -8.55 -11.23
C ASN A 175 -10.25 -8.94 -11.47
N ARG A 176 -9.55 -8.20 -12.33
CA ARG A 176 -8.13 -8.44 -12.60
C ARG A 176 -7.26 -8.27 -11.34
N LEU A 177 -7.58 -7.30 -10.49
CA LEU A 177 -6.88 -7.12 -9.20
C LEU A 177 -7.10 -8.31 -8.29
N TYR A 178 -8.33 -8.81 -8.21
CA TYR A 178 -8.66 -9.97 -7.38
C TYR A 178 -7.93 -11.23 -7.86
N ASP A 179 -7.82 -11.42 -9.18
CA ASP A 179 -7.08 -12.54 -9.75
C ASP A 179 -5.59 -12.43 -9.44
N LEU A 180 -4.97 -11.26 -9.59
CA LEU A 180 -3.57 -11.03 -9.23
C LEU A 180 -3.29 -11.29 -7.75
N ILE A 181 -4.20 -10.89 -6.85
CA ILE A 181 -4.09 -11.19 -5.42
C ILE A 181 -4.21 -12.70 -5.18
N ARG A 182 -5.15 -13.37 -5.86
CA ARG A 182 -5.35 -14.82 -5.74
C ARG A 182 -4.15 -15.63 -6.26
N GLU A 183 -3.54 -15.20 -7.35
CA GLU A 183 -2.40 -15.83 -8.00
C GLU A 183 -1.06 -15.47 -7.35
N SER A 184 -1.00 -14.39 -6.54
CA SER A 184 0.26 -13.98 -5.91
C SER A 184 0.81 -15.10 -5.01
N PRO A 185 2.13 -15.31 -5.01
CA PRO A 185 2.76 -16.31 -4.14
C PRO A 185 2.63 -15.92 -2.67
N GLY A 186 2.74 -16.91 -1.80
CA GLY A 186 2.98 -16.67 -0.37
C GLY A 186 4.34 -16.03 -0.13
N ILE A 187 4.47 -15.27 0.95
CA ILE A 187 5.73 -14.65 1.34
C ILE A 187 6.54 -15.59 2.24
N ASP A 188 7.86 -15.48 2.12
CA ASP A 188 8.84 -16.04 3.06
C ASP A 188 9.30 -14.93 4.00
N LYS A 189 8.88 -14.98 5.26
CA LYS A 189 9.14 -13.94 6.26
C LYS A 189 10.61 -13.72 6.58
N ASP A 190 11.44 -14.76 6.43
CA ASP A 190 12.86 -14.72 6.76
C ASP A 190 13.69 -14.00 5.66
N ASN A 191 13.07 -13.78 4.49
CA ASN A 191 13.68 -13.14 3.32
C ASN A 191 12.93 -11.88 2.88
N LEU A 192 12.40 -11.10 3.81
CA LEU A 192 11.70 -9.84 3.52
C LEU A 192 12.63 -8.63 3.66
N PHE A 193 12.68 -7.80 2.63
CA PHE A 193 13.38 -6.51 2.61
C PHE A 193 12.70 -5.53 1.65
N LEU A 194 13.05 -4.26 1.74
CA LEU A 194 12.48 -3.22 0.86
C LEU A 194 12.83 -3.51 -0.60
N LYS A 195 11.84 -3.41 -1.48
CA LYS A 195 11.99 -3.59 -2.92
C LYS A 195 12.95 -2.55 -3.53
N GLY A 196 12.85 -1.30 -3.09
CA GLY A 196 13.73 -0.20 -3.51
C GLY A 196 14.76 0.20 -2.46
N ASN A 197 15.76 0.98 -2.88
CA ASN A 197 16.71 1.58 -1.97
C ASN A 197 16.14 2.87 -1.39
N PRO A 198 16.08 3.03 -0.04
CA PRO A 198 15.79 4.32 0.55
C PRO A 198 16.87 5.35 0.18
N PRO A 199 16.52 6.63 0.06
CA PRO A 199 17.48 7.66 -0.33
C PRO A 199 18.56 7.87 0.73
N LEU A 200 19.83 7.90 0.31
CA LEU A 200 21.00 8.05 1.19
C LEU A 200 21.19 9.48 1.71
N GLY A 201 20.90 10.47 0.88
CA GLY A 201 21.33 11.85 1.16
C GLY A 201 20.26 12.76 1.78
N THR A 202 19.03 12.29 1.93
CA THR A 202 17.89 13.16 2.29
C THR A 202 17.10 12.70 3.50
N CYS A 203 17.40 11.51 3.99
CA CYS A 203 16.80 10.95 5.20
C CYS A 203 17.89 10.34 6.07
N THR A 204 18.24 11.02 7.15
CA THR A 204 19.23 10.56 8.13
C THR A 204 18.75 9.35 8.94
N ILE A 205 17.47 9.01 8.84
CA ILE A 205 16.84 7.94 9.60
C ILE A 205 16.97 6.60 8.86
N CYS A 206 16.66 6.56 7.57
CA CYS A 206 16.69 5.32 6.79
C CYS A 206 18.08 4.93 6.29
N VAL A 207 18.96 5.89 6.05
CA VAL A 207 20.36 5.72 5.60
C VAL A 207 20.62 4.59 4.60
N GLY A 208 19.73 4.39 3.65
CA GLY A 208 19.87 3.40 2.59
C GLY A 208 19.66 1.93 2.97
N LYS A 209 19.23 1.61 4.19
CA LYS A 209 19.00 0.25 4.65
C LYS A 209 17.75 -0.34 4.00
N LYS A 210 17.85 -1.57 3.50
CA LYS A 210 16.73 -2.35 2.96
C LYS A 210 16.10 -3.29 3.97
N GLU A 211 16.83 -3.61 5.03
CA GLU A 211 16.37 -4.49 6.10
C GLU A 211 15.15 -3.89 6.78
N ILE A 212 14.17 -4.71 7.09
CA ILE A 212 12.97 -4.34 7.83
C ILE A 212 13.09 -4.74 9.30
N GLY A 213 12.32 -4.08 10.17
CA GLY A 213 12.23 -4.38 11.60
C GLY A 213 13.11 -3.50 12.49
N TRP A 214 12.78 -3.53 13.78
CA TRP A 214 13.34 -2.67 14.83
C TRP A 214 14.85 -2.75 15.00
N LYS A 215 15.44 -3.92 14.75
CA LYS A 215 16.89 -4.13 14.94
C LYS A 215 17.74 -3.30 13.99
N HIS A 216 17.16 -2.85 12.90
CA HIS A 216 17.86 -2.18 11.81
C HIS A 216 17.59 -0.67 11.73
N HIS A 217 16.61 -0.17 12.48
CA HIS A 217 16.16 1.21 12.40
C HIS A 217 16.08 1.88 13.77
N PHE A 218 16.12 3.23 13.77
CA PHE A 218 15.99 4.05 14.95
C PHE A 218 14.65 4.75 14.97
N GLY A 219 14.02 4.84 16.12
CA GLY A 219 12.79 5.58 16.32
C GLY A 219 11.90 4.96 17.39
N VAL A 220 10.87 5.70 17.77
CA VAL A 220 9.81 5.26 18.69
C VAL A 220 8.48 5.33 17.97
N ILE A 221 7.74 4.24 17.97
CA ILE A 221 6.41 4.15 17.38
C ILE A 221 5.38 3.97 18.49
N GLN A 222 4.29 4.72 18.41
CA GLN A 222 3.15 4.53 19.30
C GLN A 222 2.23 3.44 18.71
N LYS A 223 1.98 2.42 19.50
CA LYS A 223 1.09 1.29 19.16
C LYS A 223 -0.34 1.58 19.59
#